data_2829537962113140c014edebd938028f
#
_entry.id   2829537962113140c014edebd938028f
#
_cell.length_a   1.000
_cell.length_b   1.000
_cell.length_c   1.000
_cell.angle_alpha   90.00
_cell.angle_beta   90.00
_cell.angle_gamma   90.00
#
_symmetry.space_group_name_H-M   'P 1'
#
loop_
_entity.id
_entity.type
_entity.pdbx_description
1 polymer ?
#
loop_
_entity_poly.entity_id
_entity_poly.type
_entity_poly.pdbx_seq_one_letter_code
_entity_poly.pdbx_strand_id
1 'polypeptide(L)'
;FGMILVTGPTGSGKSTTLAALIDYINRTYARHIITVEEPIEFVHNNKMSTISQREVPIHCPSFADGLRASLREDADIVLVGEMRDLETISLALTAAETGLLVFGTLHTNNARKTVDRLVDVFPSDQQSQVRTMLAGSLRGVVAQLLLKRDDQPGRVAVNEILVSTPAVSSVIREGATQKLYDIITGGKEHGMQFMDDAIWEKMLAGQVSALEAYMKAIDKSRFKAALPPEYADVGNSGGSVTED
;
A
#
# COMPACT_ATOMS: atom_id res chain seq x y z
N PHE A 1 -14.26 8.05 6.46
CA PHE A 1 -14.07 8.36 5.02
C PHE A 1 -12.61 8.68 4.72
N GLY A 2 -12.25 8.62 3.46
CA GLY A 2 -10.91 8.87 2.97
C GLY A 2 -10.34 7.67 2.22
N MET A 3 -9.03 7.64 1.98
CA MET A 3 -8.36 6.62 1.17
C MET A 3 -7.26 5.92 1.97
N ILE A 4 -7.25 4.61 1.95
CA ILE A 4 -6.19 3.75 2.48
C ILE A 4 -5.64 2.92 1.33
N LEU A 5 -4.32 2.92 1.19
CA LEU A 5 -3.63 2.23 0.10
C LEU A 5 -2.79 1.08 0.64
N VAL A 6 -2.94 -0.09 0.06
CA VAL A 6 -2.08 -1.25 0.31
C VAL A 6 -1.25 -1.50 -0.95
N THR A 7 0.07 -1.32 -0.84
CA THR A 7 0.95 -1.32 -2.00
C THR A 7 2.08 -2.35 -1.87
N GLY A 8 2.72 -2.65 -2.96
CA GLY A 8 3.82 -3.60 -3.02
C GLY A 8 3.85 -4.37 -4.35
N PRO A 9 4.92 -5.08 -4.64
CA PRO A 9 5.04 -5.88 -5.86
C PRO A 9 4.00 -7.00 -5.91
N THR A 10 3.86 -7.61 -7.07
CA THR A 10 3.04 -8.81 -7.23
C THR A 10 3.51 -9.90 -6.27
N GLY A 11 2.59 -10.59 -5.63
CA GLY A 11 2.91 -11.64 -4.65
C GLY A 11 3.38 -11.14 -3.28
N SER A 12 3.27 -9.83 -2.98
CA SER A 12 3.62 -9.28 -1.65
C SER A 12 2.54 -9.48 -0.59
N GLY A 13 1.39 -10.11 -0.93
CA GLY A 13 0.31 -10.39 0.00
C GLY A 13 -0.71 -9.25 0.17
N LYS A 14 -0.79 -8.30 -0.76
CA LYS A 14 -1.75 -7.18 -0.70
C LYS A 14 -3.20 -7.65 -0.55
N SER A 15 -3.62 -8.60 -1.39
CA SER A 15 -4.99 -9.15 -1.36
C SER A 15 -5.31 -9.82 -0.02
N THR A 16 -4.35 -10.54 0.56
CA THR A 16 -4.50 -11.16 1.89
C THR A 16 -4.68 -10.10 2.98
N THR A 17 -3.88 -9.04 2.96
CA THR A 17 -3.98 -7.93 3.91
C THR A 17 -5.31 -7.20 3.76
N LEU A 18 -5.73 -6.90 2.53
CA LEU A 18 -7.02 -6.27 2.27
C LEU A 18 -8.19 -7.16 2.70
N ALA A 19 -8.13 -8.46 2.40
CA ALA A 19 -9.16 -9.40 2.84
C ALA A 19 -9.28 -9.44 4.37
N ALA A 20 -8.16 -9.41 5.09
CA ALA A 20 -8.16 -9.33 6.56
C ALA A 20 -8.77 -8.03 7.09
N LEU A 21 -8.48 -6.89 6.45
CA LEU A 21 -9.08 -5.59 6.81
C LEU A 21 -10.59 -5.58 6.55
N ILE A 22 -11.03 -6.07 5.40
CA ILE A 22 -12.46 -6.19 5.06
C ILE A 22 -13.17 -7.13 6.03
N ASP A 23 -12.57 -8.28 6.36
CA ASP A 23 -13.16 -9.22 7.30
C ASP A 23 -13.24 -8.64 8.73
N TYR A 24 -12.23 -7.88 9.16
CA TYR A 24 -12.28 -7.16 10.43
C TYR A 24 -13.44 -6.17 10.47
N ILE A 25 -13.63 -5.36 9.42
CA ILE A 25 -14.73 -4.41 9.32
C ILE A 25 -16.06 -5.15 9.31
N ASN A 26 -16.18 -6.21 8.52
CA ASN A 26 -17.36 -7.02 8.39
C ASN A 26 -17.83 -7.69 9.69
N ARG A 27 -16.89 -7.99 10.59
CA ARG A 27 -17.22 -8.54 11.93
C ARG A 27 -17.58 -7.46 12.94
N THR A 28 -17.14 -6.23 12.72
CA THR A 28 -17.15 -5.19 13.77
C THR A 28 -18.19 -4.12 13.50
N TYR A 29 -18.49 -3.80 12.25
CA TYR A 29 -19.32 -2.66 11.87
C TYR A 29 -20.42 -3.07 10.88
N ALA A 30 -21.61 -2.48 11.04
CA ALA A 30 -22.69 -2.59 10.08
C ALA A 30 -22.47 -1.56 8.95
N ARG A 31 -21.91 -2.01 7.82
CA ARG A 31 -21.55 -1.18 6.67
C ARG A 31 -21.96 -1.84 5.37
N HIS A 32 -22.17 -1.05 4.33
CA HIS A 32 -22.27 -1.54 2.97
C HIS A 32 -20.89 -1.44 2.29
N ILE A 33 -20.32 -2.61 1.97
CA ILE A 33 -18.97 -2.74 1.38
C ILE A 33 -19.14 -3.24 -0.05
N ILE A 34 -18.58 -2.52 -1.01
CA ILE A 34 -18.50 -2.97 -2.41
C ILE A 34 -17.03 -3.22 -2.75
N THR A 35 -16.73 -4.35 -3.37
CA THR A 35 -15.39 -4.61 -3.91
C THR A 35 -15.45 -4.74 -5.44
N VAL A 36 -14.41 -4.23 -6.10
CA VAL A 36 -14.20 -4.38 -7.55
C VAL A 36 -12.80 -4.98 -7.73
N GLU A 37 -12.72 -6.22 -8.19
CA GLU A 37 -11.51 -7.05 -8.15
C GLU A 37 -11.25 -7.73 -9.51
N GLU A 38 -10.01 -8.16 -9.76
CA GLU A 38 -9.59 -8.88 -10.98
C GLU A 38 -8.44 -9.87 -10.67
N PRO A 39 -8.75 -11.14 -10.35
CA PRO A 39 -10.06 -11.72 -10.01
C PRO A 39 -10.43 -11.52 -8.52
N ILE A 40 -11.58 -12.00 -8.08
CA ILE A 40 -11.92 -12.16 -6.67
C ILE A 40 -11.07 -13.29 -6.08
N GLU A 41 -10.10 -12.96 -5.22
CA GLU A 41 -9.23 -13.95 -4.58
C GLU A 41 -9.85 -14.53 -3.29
N PHE A 42 -10.60 -13.71 -2.55
CA PHE A 42 -11.23 -14.09 -1.29
C PHE A 42 -12.72 -13.78 -1.29
N VAL A 43 -13.54 -14.77 -1.02
CA VAL A 43 -14.99 -14.59 -0.92
C VAL A 43 -15.37 -14.23 0.51
N HIS A 44 -16.10 -13.16 0.69
CA HIS A 44 -16.58 -12.67 1.98
C HIS A 44 -18.07 -12.98 2.17
N ASN A 45 -18.39 -13.73 3.21
CA ASN A 45 -19.79 -13.89 3.64
C ASN A 45 -20.22 -12.66 4.44
N ASN A 46 -21.49 -12.24 4.27
CA ASN A 46 -22.06 -11.17 5.09
C ASN A 46 -22.07 -11.57 6.58
N LYS A 47 -21.63 -10.64 7.43
CA LYS A 47 -21.67 -10.78 8.89
C LYS A 47 -22.45 -9.61 9.49
N MET A 48 -21.76 -8.60 10.04
CA MET A 48 -22.41 -7.34 10.41
C MET A 48 -22.59 -6.40 9.21
N SER A 49 -21.70 -6.49 8.23
CA SER A 49 -21.78 -5.71 6.99
C SER A 49 -22.47 -6.49 5.88
N THR A 50 -23.04 -5.76 4.92
CA THR A 50 -23.44 -6.30 3.62
C THR A 50 -22.28 -6.13 2.65
N ILE A 51 -21.83 -7.20 2.01
CA ILE A 51 -20.72 -7.17 1.06
C ILE A 51 -21.18 -7.58 -0.33
N SER A 52 -20.89 -6.72 -1.30
CA SER A 52 -21.14 -6.97 -2.72
C SER A 52 -19.80 -7.00 -3.46
N GLN A 53 -19.40 -8.19 -3.92
CA GLN A 53 -18.13 -8.36 -4.65
C GLN A 53 -18.37 -8.41 -6.16
N ARG A 54 -17.60 -7.65 -6.93
CA ARG A 54 -17.65 -7.57 -8.37
C ARG A 54 -16.32 -7.93 -8.98
N GLU A 55 -16.36 -8.82 -9.93
CA GLU A 55 -15.17 -9.25 -10.69
C GLU A 55 -15.17 -8.62 -12.08
N VAL A 56 -14.04 -8.01 -12.43
CA VAL A 56 -13.78 -7.51 -13.79
C VAL A 56 -13.21 -8.67 -14.63
N PRO A 57 -13.67 -8.87 -15.87
CA PRO A 57 -14.76 -8.17 -16.58
C PRO A 57 -16.13 -8.84 -16.44
N ILE A 58 -16.28 -9.81 -15.54
CA ILE A 58 -17.48 -10.69 -15.46
C ILE A 58 -18.72 -9.92 -15.00
N HIS A 59 -18.60 -9.13 -13.93
CA HIS A 59 -19.72 -8.41 -13.32
C HIS A 59 -19.75 -6.92 -13.67
N CYS A 60 -18.63 -6.35 -14.13
CA CYS A 60 -18.50 -4.99 -14.64
C CYS A 60 -17.37 -4.90 -15.66
N PRO A 61 -17.47 -4.01 -16.69
CA PRO A 61 -16.49 -3.97 -17.77
C PRO A 61 -15.08 -3.56 -17.34
N SER A 62 -14.96 -2.68 -16.33
CA SER A 62 -13.69 -2.13 -15.84
C SER A 62 -13.75 -1.75 -14.38
N PHE A 63 -12.60 -1.47 -13.78
CA PHE A 63 -12.51 -0.89 -12.43
C PHE A 63 -13.21 0.46 -12.33
N ALA A 64 -13.05 1.33 -13.34
CA ALA A 64 -13.69 2.63 -13.39
C ALA A 64 -15.24 2.51 -13.43
N ASP A 65 -15.79 1.58 -14.23
CA ASP A 65 -17.23 1.37 -14.32
C ASP A 65 -17.79 0.81 -13.01
N GLY A 66 -17.09 -0.17 -12.41
CA GLY A 66 -17.46 -0.74 -11.12
C GLY A 66 -17.47 0.31 -10.02
N LEU A 67 -16.44 1.16 -9.96
CA LEU A 67 -16.33 2.24 -8.99
C LEU A 67 -17.38 3.33 -9.23
N ARG A 68 -17.63 3.72 -10.49
CA ARG A 68 -18.68 4.70 -10.85
C ARG A 68 -20.07 4.22 -10.44
N ALA A 69 -20.36 2.94 -10.61
CA ALA A 69 -21.60 2.35 -10.16
C ALA A 69 -21.71 2.39 -8.62
N SER A 70 -20.64 2.04 -7.91
CA SER A 70 -20.61 2.02 -6.44
C SER A 70 -20.91 3.39 -5.81
N LEU A 71 -20.58 4.49 -6.48
CA LEU A 71 -20.91 5.86 -6.03
C LEU A 71 -22.43 6.15 -5.97
N ARG A 72 -23.25 5.29 -6.60
CA ARG A 72 -24.72 5.44 -6.68
C ARG A 72 -25.47 4.39 -5.85
N GLU A 73 -24.77 3.55 -5.11
CA GLU A 73 -25.35 2.38 -4.45
C GLU A 73 -25.36 2.50 -2.92
N ASP A 74 -25.24 3.71 -2.39
CA ASP A 74 -25.22 3.96 -0.93
C ASP A 74 -24.16 3.11 -0.20
N ALA A 75 -22.97 3.01 -0.80
CA ALA A 75 -21.85 2.32 -0.20
C ALA A 75 -21.19 3.18 0.88
N ASP A 76 -20.75 2.55 1.97
CA ASP A 76 -19.89 3.17 2.97
C ASP A 76 -18.40 3.00 2.62
N ILE A 77 -18.09 1.83 2.04
CA ILE A 77 -16.72 1.38 1.80
C ILE A 77 -16.64 0.80 0.38
N VAL A 78 -15.60 1.18 -0.35
CA VAL A 78 -15.29 0.60 -1.65
C VAL A 78 -13.84 0.10 -1.65
N LEU A 79 -13.64 -1.14 -2.11
CA LEU A 79 -12.32 -1.69 -2.40
C LEU A 79 -12.13 -1.72 -3.92
N VAL A 80 -11.06 -1.10 -4.40
CA VAL A 80 -10.62 -1.13 -5.80
C VAL A 80 -9.38 -2.01 -5.87
N GLY A 81 -9.51 -3.17 -6.49
CA GLY A 81 -8.46 -4.20 -6.53
C GLY A 81 -7.16 -3.69 -7.11
N GLU A 82 -7.21 -2.80 -8.09
CA GLU A 82 -6.02 -2.12 -8.62
C GLU A 82 -6.35 -0.75 -9.23
N MET A 83 -5.50 0.24 -8.91
CA MET A 83 -5.59 1.61 -9.45
C MET A 83 -4.45 1.85 -10.44
N ARG A 84 -4.69 1.50 -11.72
CA ARG A 84 -3.67 1.58 -12.80
C ARG A 84 -3.74 2.85 -13.62
N ASP A 85 -4.94 3.31 -13.91
CA ASP A 85 -5.23 4.35 -14.88
C ASP A 85 -5.79 5.62 -14.23
N LEU A 86 -5.70 6.72 -14.99
CA LEU A 86 -6.14 8.04 -14.56
C LEU A 86 -7.60 8.07 -14.16
N GLU A 87 -8.47 7.41 -14.92
CA GLU A 87 -9.91 7.44 -14.69
C GLU A 87 -10.27 6.76 -13.36
N THR A 88 -9.73 5.56 -13.11
CA THR A 88 -9.93 4.82 -11.86
C THR A 88 -9.41 5.62 -10.66
N ILE A 89 -8.20 6.22 -10.76
CA ILE A 89 -7.61 7.02 -9.68
C ILE A 89 -8.43 8.28 -9.42
N SER A 90 -8.89 8.98 -10.47
CA SER A 90 -9.73 10.17 -10.34
C SER A 90 -11.04 9.87 -9.64
N LEU A 91 -11.72 8.78 -10.03
CA LEU A 91 -12.96 8.33 -9.39
C LEU A 91 -12.74 7.93 -7.92
N ALA A 92 -11.62 7.25 -7.62
CA ALA A 92 -11.27 6.84 -6.25
C ALA A 92 -11.02 8.06 -5.34
N LEU A 93 -10.32 9.09 -5.83
CA LEU A 93 -10.13 10.35 -5.12
C LEU A 93 -11.46 11.06 -4.86
N THR A 94 -12.31 11.17 -5.88
CA THR A 94 -13.64 11.76 -5.76
C THR A 94 -14.50 10.99 -4.74
N ALA A 95 -14.50 9.65 -4.79
CA ALA A 95 -15.20 8.82 -3.83
C ALA A 95 -14.74 9.08 -2.39
N ALA A 96 -13.43 9.16 -2.18
CA ALA A 96 -12.85 9.43 -0.87
C ALA A 96 -13.18 10.84 -0.34
N GLU A 97 -13.29 11.85 -1.21
CA GLU A 97 -13.69 13.22 -0.83
C GLU A 97 -15.19 13.32 -0.52
N THR A 98 -16.02 12.55 -1.22
CA THR A 98 -17.48 12.58 -1.06
C THR A 98 -18.01 11.76 0.10
N GLY A 99 -17.13 11.15 0.90
CA GLY A 99 -17.50 10.53 2.17
C GLY A 99 -17.30 9.02 2.25
N LEU A 100 -16.86 8.34 1.18
CA LEU A 100 -16.57 6.91 1.21
C LEU A 100 -15.21 6.63 1.86
N LEU A 101 -15.06 5.45 2.45
CA LEU A 101 -13.76 4.88 2.74
C LEU A 101 -13.33 4.03 1.53
N VAL A 102 -12.26 4.46 0.87
CA VAL A 102 -11.74 3.77 -0.31
C VAL A 102 -10.49 2.99 0.06
N PHE A 103 -10.48 1.68 -0.17
CA PHE A 103 -9.29 0.86 -0.19
C PHE A 103 -8.82 0.69 -1.63
N GLY A 104 -7.53 0.85 -1.88
CA GLY A 104 -6.96 0.66 -3.20
C GLY A 104 -5.59 0.00 -3.17
N THR A 105 -5.17 -0.58 -4.31
CA THR A 105 -3.82 -1.12 -4.45
C THR A 105 -3.04 -0.46 -5.57
N LEU A 106 -1.72 -0.41 -5.38
CA LEU A 106 -0.73 -0.06 -6.39
C LEU A 106 0.49 -0.99 -6.27
N HIS A 107 1.35 -0.98 -7.29
CA HIS A 107 2.58 -1.78 -7.33
C HIS A 107 3.83 -1.04 -6.83
N THR A 108 3.68 0.06 -6.13
CA THR A 108 4.77 0.82 -5.51
C THR A 108 5.25 0.16 -4.21
N ASN A 109 6.52 0.27 -3.88
CA ASN A 109 7.18 -0.41 -2.75
C ASN A 109 7.46 0.51 -1.55
N ASN A 110 7.04 1.77 -1.56
CA ASN A 110 7.07 2.66 -0.39
C ASN A 110 6.02 3.76 -0.50
N ALA A 111 5.73 4.42 0.62
CA ALA A 111 4.68 5.44 0.71
C ALA A 111 4.96 6.66 -0.17
N ARG A 112 6.23 7.12 -0.23
CA ARG A 112 6.62 8.25 -1.08
C ARG A 112 6.30 7.97 -2.55
N LYS A 113 6.79 6.84 -3.09
CA LYS A 113 6.53 6.45 -4.49
C LYS A 113 5.04 6.24 -4.75
N THR A 114 4.27 5.84 -3.74
CA THR A 114 2.82 5.71 -3.86
C THR A 114 2.17 7.07 -4.08
N VAL A 115 2.52 8.06 -3.26
CA VAL A 115 2.02 9.44 -3.42
C VAL A 115 2.43 10.03 -4.76
N ASP A 116 3.71 9.92 -5.12
CA ASP A 116 4.22 10.42 -6.40
C ASP A 116 3.48 9.75 -7.57
N ARG A 117 3.31 8.43 -7.57
CA ARG A 117 2.60 7.69 -8.62
C ARG A 117 1.16 8.13 -8.82
N LEU A 118 0.43 8.40 -7.74
CA LEU A 118 -0.96 8.87 -7.82
C LEU A 118 -1.06 10.25 -8.47
N VAL A 119 -0.09 11.12 -8.23
CA VAL A 119 -0.05 12.47 -8.79
C VAL A 119 0.45 12.45 -10.25
N ASP A 120 1.48 11.66 -10.53
CA ASP A 120 2.17 11.66 -11.84
C ASP A 120 1.32 11.08 -12.98
N VAL A 121 0.26 10.35 -12.67
CA VAL A 121 -0.71 9.86 -13.67
C VAL A 121 -1.48 11.02 -14.32
N PHE A 122 -1.63 12.13 -13.61
CA PHE A 122 -2.37 13.30 -14.10
C PHE A 122 -1.50 14.26 -14.91
N PRO A 123 -2.10 14.96 -15.90
CA PRO A 123 -1.43 16.05 -16.58
C PRO A 123 -0.89 17.09 -15.60
N SER A 124 0.23 17.74 -15.96
CA SER A 124 0.94 18.66 -15.06
C SER A 124 0.10 19.85 -14.57
N ASP A 125 -0.83 20.33 -15.38
CA ASP A 125 -1.77 21.39 -15.04
C ASP A 125 -2.82 20.97 -13.98
N GLN A 126 -3.08 19.68 -13.81
CA GLN A 126 -4.01 19.11 -12.83
C GLN A 126 -3.33 18.64 -11.54
N GLN A 127 -2.03 18.42 -11.54
CA GLN A 127 -1.31 17.81 -10.41
C GLN A 127 -1.43 18.61 -9.09
N SER A 128 -1.49 19.94 -9.14
CA SER A 128 -1.66 20.77 -7.93
C SER A 128 -3.02 20.51 -7.26
N GLN A 129 -4.08 20.40 -8.07
CA GLN A 129 -5.41 20.06 -7.57
C GLN A 129 -5.43 18.65 -7.00
N VAL A 130 -4.85 17.67 -7.71
CA VAL A 130 -4.77 16.28 -7.27
C VAL A 130 -4.02 16.14 -5.93
N ARG A 131 -2.90 16.87 -5.76
CA ARG A 131 -2.19 16.93 -4.48
C ARG A 131 -3.07 17.45 -3.34
N THR A 132 -3.88 18.46 -3.62
CA THR A 132 -4.81 19.02 -2.62
C THR A 132 -5.89 17.99 -2.24
N MET A 133 -6.49 17.31 -3.21
CA MET A 133 -7.48 16.26 -2.99
C MET A 133 -6.86 15.09 -2.21
N LEU A 134 -5.69 14.63 -2.61
CA LEU A 134 -4.98 13.53 -1.94
C LEU A 134 -4.58 13.91 -0.50
N ALA A 135 -4.07 15.11 -0.28
CA ALA A 135 -3.72 15.61 1.07
C ALA A 135 -4.92 15.65 2.02
N GLY A 136 -6.13 15.89 1.51
CA GLY A 136 -7.36 15.89 2.29
C GLY A 136 -7.95 14.50 2.52
N SER A 137 -7.82 13.61 1.55
CA SER A 137 -8.49 12.30 1.54
C SER A 137 -7.61 11.14 2.01
N LEU A 138 -6.28 11.19 1.82
CA LEU A 138 -5.39 10.09 2.24
C LEU A 138 -5.46 9.89 3.77
N ARG A 139 -5.64 8.65 4.21
CA ARG A 139 -5.62 8.24 5.62
C ARG A 139 -4.40 7.41 5.96
N GLY A 140 -3.92 6.60 5.03
CA GLY A 140 -2.72 5.81 5.24
C GLY A 140 -2.24 5.10 3.99
N VAL A 141 -0.97 4.70 4.04
CA VAL A 141 -0.35 3.81 3.06
C VAL A 141 0.33 2.68 3.81
N VAL A 142 0.05 1.45 3.41
CA VAL A 142 0.73 0.24 3.87
C VAL A 142 1.47 -0.34 2.67
N ALA A 143 2.79 -0.08 2.60
CA ALA A 143 3.63 -0.71 1.59
C ALA A 143 4.18 -2.02 2.15
N GLN A 144 3.99 -3.13 1.43
CA GLN A 144 4.24 -4.48 1.94
C GLN A 144 5.22 -5.24 1.06
N LEU A 145 6.16 -5.92 1.71
CA LEU A 145 7.05 -6.90 1.11
C LEU A 145 6.92 -8.24 1.86
N LEU A 146 7.16 -9.34 1.15
CA LEU A 146 7.35 -10.65 1.74
C LEU A 146 8.82 -11.04 1.62
N LEU A 147 9.45 -11.30 2.77
CA LEU A 147 10.83 -11.75 2.86
C LEU A 147 10.87 -13.26 3.10
N LYS A 148 11.87 -13.93 2.51
CA LYS A 148 12.13 -15.35 2.77
C LYS A 148 12.51 -15.53 4.25
N ARG A 149 11.88 -16.49 4.92
CA ARG A 149 12.23 -16.85 6.29
C ARG A 149 13.48 -17.73 6.29
N ASP A 150 14.27 -17.55 7.35
CA ASP A 150 15.49 -18.34 7.61
C ASP A 150 15.27 -19.38 8.72
N ASP A 151 14.35 -19.09 9.65
CA ASP A 151 14.04 -19.93 10.81
C ASP A 151 13.10 -21.10 10.50
N GLN A 152 12.29 -20.98 9.45
CA GLN A 152 11.34 -22.01 9.02
C GLN A 152 10.92 -21.82 7.56
N PRO A 153 10.37 -22.82 6.88
CA PRO A 153 9.83 -22.65 5.53
C PRO A 153 8.76 -21.57 5.45
N GLY A 154 8.78 -20.76 4.38
CA GLY A 154 7.77 -19.73 4.12
C GLY A 154 8.33 -18.33 4.04
N ARG A 155 7.44 -17.35 4.18
CA ARG A 155 7.75 -15.93 4.09
C ARG A 155 7.19 -15.16 5.28
N VAL A 156 7.76 -14.02 5.60
CA VAL A 156 7.29 -13.08 6.62
C VAL A 156 7.03 -11.73 5.98
N ALA A 157 5.88 -11.12 6.31
CA ALA A 157 5.54 -9.79 5.85
C ALA A 157 6.30 -8.73 6.64
N VAL A 158 6.79 -7.72 5.93
CA VAL A 158 7.30 -6.46 6.46
C VAL A 158 6.56 -5.32 5.79
N ASN A 159 6.28 -4.27 6.57
CA ASN A 159 5.46 -3.16 6.10
C ASN A 159 6.14 -1.84 6.38
N GLU A 160 6.07 -0.91 5.42
CA GLU A 160 6.16 0.50 5.68
C GLU A 160 4.75 1.04 5.92
N ILE A 161 4.58 1.82 6.97
CA ILE A 161 3.28 2.36 7.36
C ILE A 161 3.37 3.88 7.44
N LEU A 162 2.62 4.55 6.59
CA LEU A 162 2.36 5.99 6.65
C LEU A 162 0.95 6.21 7.21
N VAL A 163 0.82 7.02 8.23
CA VAL A 163 -0.47 7.48 8.77
C VAL A 163 -0.62 8.96 8.46
N SER A 164 -1.79 9.37 7.99
CA SER A 164 -2.03 10.77 7.67
C SER A 164 -2.04 11.63 8.94
N THR A 165 -1.18 12.64 8.94
CA THR A 165 -1.10 13.69 9.95
C THR A 165 -1.11 15.05 9.25
N PRO A 166 -1.32 16.18 9.96
CA PRO A 166 -1.21 17.50 9.35
C PRO A 166 0.13 17.72 8.62
N ALA A 167 1.23 17.18 9.14
CA ALA A 167 2.55 17.27 8.50
C ALA A 167 2.59 16.51 7.17
N VAL A 168 2.04 15.30 7.13
CA VAL A 168 1.93 14.50 5.89
C VAL A 168 1.08 15.25 4.85
N SER A 169 -0.09 15.75 5.25
CA SER A 169 -0.99 16.50 4.36
C SER A 169 -0.32 17.76 3.79
N SER A 170 0.47 18.49 4.59
CA SER A 170 1.21 19.67 4.13
C SER A 170 2.24 19.30 3.07
N VAL A 171 3.06 18.30 3.37
CA VAL A 171 4.11 17.81 2.47
C VAL A 171 3.55 17.32 1.13
N ILE A 172 2.41 16.60 1.15
CA ILE A 172 1.75 16.15 -0.09
C ILE A 172 1.24 17.35 -0.89
N ARG A 173 0.59 18.32 -0.25
CA ARG A 173 0.06 19.51 -0.91
C ARG A 173 1.16 20.36 -1.54
N GLU A 174 2.30 20.49 -0.87
CA GLU A 174 3.47 21.23 -1.33
C GLU A 174 4.26 20.48 -2.43
N GLY A 175 4.00 19.19 -2.64
CA GLY A 175 4.77 18.33 -3.55
C GLY A 175 6.17 17.99 -3.04
N ALA A 176 6.44 18.20 -1.74
CA ALA A 176 7.74 17.97 -1.11
C ALA A 176 7.86 16.52 -0.55
N THR A 177 7.46 15.53 -1.34
CA THR A 177 7.30 14.12 -0.92
C THR A 177 8.59 13.48 -0.41
N GLN A 178 9.78 14.02 -0.74
CA GLN A 178 11.06 13.60 -0.17
C GLN A 178 11.11 13.75 1.37
N LYS A 179 10.34 14.66 1.96
CA LYS A 179 10.25 14.87 3.40
C LYS A 179 9.45 13.76 4.12
N LEU A 180 8.70 12.93 3.37
CA LEU A 180 7.93 11.83 3.97
C LEU A 180 8.82 10.81 4.67
N TYR A 181 10.05 10.64 4.22
CA TYR A 181 11.03 9.77 4.89
C TYR A 181 11.24 10.17 6.35
N ASP A 182 11.53 11.44 6.60
CA ASP A 182 11.79 11.95 7.97
C ASP A 182 10.51 11.88 8.83
N ILE A 183 9.35 12.17 8.22
CA ILE A 183 8.06 12.11 8.92
C ILE A 183 7.72 10.68 9.33
N ILE A 184 7.94 9.69 8.45
CA ILE A 184 7.68 8.27 8.76
C ILE A 184 8.62 7.80 9.86
N THR A 185 9.91 8.12 9.75
CA THR A 185 10.94 7.71 10.73
C THR A 185 10.69 8.31 12.11
N GLY A 186 10.26 9.59 12.15
CA GLY A 186 9.89 10.28 13.40
C GLY A 186 8.49 9.99 13.92
N GLY A 187 7.62 9.38 13.11
CA GLY A 187 6.19 9.23 13.38
C GLY A 187 5.78 7.97 14.14
N LYS A 188 6.69 7.32 14.86
CA LYS A 188 6.41 6.05 15.58
C LYS A 188 5.25 6.18 16.58
N GLU A 189 5.12 7.31 17.25
CA GLU A 189 4.02 7.59 18.19
C GLU A 189 2.64 7.61 17.50
N HIS A 190 2.59 7.89 16.21
CA HIS A 190 1.38 7.86 15.38
C HIS A 190 1.14 6.50 14.71
N GLY A 191 1.94 5.48 15.03
CA GLY A 191 1.87 4.15 14.42
C GLY A 191 2.56 4.05 13.06
N MET A 192 3.37 5.03 12.69
CA MET A 192 4.18 4.96 11.47
C MET A 192 5.36 4.01 11.64
N GLN A 193 5.75 3.37 10.56
CA GLN A 193 6.87 2.43 10.52
C GLN A 193 7.63 2.57 9.20
N PHE A 194 8.94 2.69 9.28
CA PHE A 194 9.80 2.69 8.11
C PHE A 194 10.14 1.26 7.67
N MET A 195 10.22 1.02 6.36
CA MET A 195 10.45 -0.32 5.81
C MET A 195 11.72 -0.97 6.37
N ASP A 196 12.84 -0.24 6.36
CA ASP A 196 14.12 -0.78 6.80
C ASP A 196 14.14 -1.09 8.31
N ASP A 197 13.37 -0.36 9.13
CA ASP A 197 13.21 -0.68 10.54
C ASP A 197 12.48 -2.03 10.72
N ALA A 198 11.41 -2.25 9.97
CA ALA A 198 10.68 -3.51 9.99
C ALA A 198 11.55 -4.70 9.53
N ILE A 199 12.34 -4.50 8.47
CA ILE A 199 13.29 -5.51 7.99
C ILE A 199 14.34 -5.81 9.06
N TRP A 200 14.89 -4.77 9.67
CA TRP A 200 15.93 -4.87 10.71
C TRP A 200 15.43 -5.65 11.92
N GLU A 201 14.22 -5.37 12.40
CA GLU A 201 13.60 -6.11 13.50
C GLU A 201 13.44 -7.61 13.17
N LYS A 202 13.01 -7.96 11.95
CA LYS A 202 12.89 -9.35 11.52
C LYS A 202 14.24 -10.07 11.45
N MET A 203 15.27 -9.36 11.01
CA MET A 203 16.63 -9.88 10.98
C MET A 203 17.17 -10.11 12.40
N LEU A 204 17.02 -9.15 13.31
CA LEU A 204 17.44 -9.32 14.71
C LEU A 204 16.71 -10.45 15.45
N ALA A 205 15.43 -10.68 15.08
CA ALA A 205 14.64 -11.78 15.61
C ALA A 205 15.03 -13.16 15.01
N GLY A 206 16.02 -13.23 14.12
CA GLY A 206 16.46 -14.46 13.46
C GLY A 206 15.44 -15.03 12.44
N GLN A 207 14.40 -14.26 12.08
CA GLN A 207 13.38 -14.70 11.13
C GLN A 207 13.81 -14.56 9.67
N VAL A 208 14.76 -13.66 9.40
CA VAL A 208 15.26 -13.33 8.07
C VAL A 208 16.78 -13.26 8.10
N SER A 209 17.45 -13.82 7.11
CA SER A 209 18.91 -13.77 7.03
C SER A 209 19.41 -12.35 6.76
N ALA A 210 20.65 -12.04 7.14
CA ALA A 210 21.27 -10.75 6.88
C ALA A 210 21.35 -10.46 5.36
N LEU A 211 21.57 -11.50 4.54
CA LEU A 211 21.63 -11.36 3.09
C LEU A 211 20.26 -10.98 2.51
N GLU A 212 19.19 -11.68 2.89
CA GLU A 212 17.82 -11.34 2.43
C GLU A 212 17.44 -9.93 2.88
N ALA A 213 17.74 -9.57 4.14
CA ALA A 213 17.51 -8.22 4.66
C ALA A 213 18.26 -7.17 3.84
N TYR A 214 19.54 -7.37 3.56
CA TYR A 214 20.34 -6.50 2.72
C TYR A 214 19.76 -6.37 1.31
N MET A 215 19.36 -7.47 0.67
CA MET A 215 18.82 -7.46 -0.69
C MET A 215 17.53 -6.65 -0.79
N LYS A 216 16.67 -6.68 0.22
CA LYS A 216 15.34 -6.03 0.23
C LYS A 216 15.35 -4.63 0.85
N ALA A 217 16.37 -4.26 1.63
CA ALA A 217 16.49 -2.95 2.25
C ALA A 217 16.58 -1.80 1.22
N ILE A 218 16.06 -0.64 1.61
CA ILE A 218 16.18 0.62 0.85
C ILE A 218 17.58 1.20 1.05
N ASP A 219 18.00 1.36 2.32
CA ASP A 219 19.36 1.78 2.67
C ASP A 219 20.26 0.56 2.92
N LYS A 220 21.02 0.21 1.89
CA LYS A 220 21.97 -0.91 1.92
C LYS A 220 23.07 -0.72 2.96
N SER A 221 23.47 0.52 3.24
CA SER A 221 24.62 0.83 4.11
C SER A 221 24.40 0.31 5.53
N ARG A 222 23.18 0.47 6.05
CA ARG A 222 22.77 -0.01 7.37
C ARG A 222 22.94 -1.51 7.54
N PHE A 223 22.63 -2.28 6.50
CA PHE A 223 22.63 -3.74 6.54
C PHE A 223 23.99 -4.36 6.18
N LYS A 224 24.86 -3.60 5.52
CA LYS A 224 26.17 -4.09 5.08
C LYS A 224 27.03 -4.60 6.24
N ALA A 225 26.98 -3.93 7.39
CA ALA A 225 27.75 -4.33 8.59
C ALA A 225 27.26 -5.66 9.22
N ALA A 226 26.04 -6.08 8.91
CA ALA A 226 25.47 -7.34 9.40
C ALA A 226 25.73 -8.54 8.46
N LEU A 227 26.28 -8.29 7.26
CA LEU A 227 26.57 -9.35 6.30
C LEU A 227 27.70 -10.26 6.80
N PRO A 228 27.59 -11.59 6.62
CA PRO A 228 28.68 -12.52 6.81
C PRO A 228 29.90 -12.16 5.95
N PRO A 229 31.14 -12.49 6.40
CA PRO A 229 32.37 -12.14 5.67
C PRO A 229 32.40 -12.61 4.22
N GLU A 230 31.77 -13.72 3.91
CA GLU A 230 31.63 -14.27 2.56
C GLU A 230 30.86 -13.37 1.58
N TYR A 231 30.08 -12.42 2.10
CA TYR A 231 29.31 -11.45 1.31
C TYR A 231 29.87 -10.02 1.41
N ALA A 232 31.07 -9.83 1.98
CA ALA A 232 31.67 -8.50 2.15
C ALA A 232 31.86 -7.73 0.83
N ASP A 233 32.03 -8.45 -0.29
CA ASP A 233 32.23 -7.88 -1.62
C ASP A 233 30.94 -7.59 -2.39
N VAL A 234 29.80 -8.09 -1.94
CA VAL A 234 28.48 -7.89 -2.62
C VAL A 234 28.10 -6.40 -2.73
N GLY A 235 28.69 -5.53 -1.91
CA GLY A 235 28.46 -4.08 -1.97
C GLY A 235 29.46 -3.29 -2.82
N ASN A 236 30.53 -3.92 -3.34
CA ASN A 236 31.59 -3.24 -4.10
C ASN A 236 31.48 -3.46 -5.62
N SER A 237 30.78 -4.50 -6.06
CA SER A 237 30.53 -4.76 -7.47
C SER A 237 29.14 -4.24 -7.82
N GLY A 238 29.05 -3.18 -8.63
CA GLY A 238 27.83 -2.74 -9.30
C GLY A 238 27.38 -3.76 -10.37
N GLY A 239 27.20 -5.02 -9.98
CA GLY A 239 26.84 -6.15 -10.83
C GLY A 239 25.42 -6.63 -10.48
N SER A 240 24.56 -6.61 -11.48
CA SER A 240 23.26 -7.24 -11.49
C SER A 240 23.37 -8.71 -11.06
N VAL A 241 22.82 -9.06 -9.91
CA VAL A 241 22.51 -10.45 -9.59
C VAL A 241 21.24 -10.78 -10.35
N THR A 242 21.33 -11.65 -11.35
CA THR A 242 20.20 -12.21 -12.06
C THR A 242 19.35 -13.03 -11.08
N GLU A 243 18.08 -12.70 -11.04
CA GLU A 243 17.05 -13.52 -10.38
C GLU A 243 16.91 -14.84 -11.17
N ASP A 244 17.21 -15.97 -10.54
CA ASP A 244 16.76 -17.31 -10.92
C ASP A 244 15.58 -17.72 -10.06
#